data_35c6b4fa0d99581456129f4787eb9c5d
#
_entry.id   35c6b4fa0d99581456129f4787eb9c5d
#
_cell.length_a   1.000
_cell.length_b   1.000
_cell.length_c   1.000
_cell.angle_alpha   90.00
_cell.angle_beta   90.00
_cell.angle_gamma   90.00
#
_symmetry.space_group_name_H-M   'P 1'
#
loop_
_entity.id
_entity.type
_entity.pdbx_description
1 polymer ?
#
loop_
_entity_poly.entity_id
_entity_poly.type
_entity_poly.pdbx_seq_one_letter_code
_entity_poly.pdbx_strand_id
1 'polypeptide(L)'
;IDLCTDSCVCRTSWLYGFVGNNFVKTMLRLAREKGALTVVEDQVGNPTSAVDLAYQLVLLAASKETGIFHCTCNGEAVSWNAFAKRIIRKAGLAVEVKPCTTAEFPRPARRPAYSALDNKHLRDTIGDSMRDWEEALDSFLVQYLKEEDMQ
;
A
#
# COMPACT_ATOMS: atom_id res chain seq x y z
N ILE A 1 -24.59 -1.94 3.26
CA ILE A 1 -25.23 -0.78 2.65
C ILE A 1 -26.75 -0.94 2.67
N ASP A 2 -27.28 -2.11 2.36
CA ASP A 2 -28.73 -2.35 2.32
C ASP A 2 -29.46 -2.19 3.68
N LEU A 3 -28.70 -2.24 4.79
CA LEU A 3 -29.23 -2.09 6.15
C LEU A 3 -29.01 -0.70 6.75
N CYS A 4 -28.21 0.16 6.10
CA CYS A 4 -27.90 1.51 6.55
C CYS A 4 -27.75 2.45 5.35
N THR A 5 -28.73 3.31 5.14
CA THR A 5 -28.76 4.27 4.01
C THR A 5 -27.72 5.37 4.14
N ASP A 6 -27.34 5.71 5.39
CA ASP A 6 -26.39 6.78 5.70
C ASP A 6 -24.98 6.23 5.96
N SER A 7 -24.60 5.16 5.26
CA SER A 7 -23.30 4.53 5.41
C SER A 7 -22.30 4.97 4.34
N CYS A 8 -21.05 5.11 4.74
CA CYS A 8 -19.92 5.30 3.85
C CYS A 8 -18.95 4.12 3.98
N VAL A 9 -18.67 3.45 2.87
CA VAL A 9 -17.72 2.32 2.80
C VAL A 9 -16.47 2.77 2.06
N CYS A 10 -15.36 2.84 2.76
CA CYS A 10 -14.06 3.10 2.16
C CYS A 10 -13.35 1.78 1.83
N ARG A 11 -13.04 1.56 0.55
CA ARG A 11 -12.23 0.44 0.07
C ARG A 11 -10.80 0.90 -0.16
N THR A 12 -9.84 0.14 0.35
CA THR A 12 -8.40 0.40 0.17
C THR A 12 -7.66 -0.89 -0.21
N SER A 13 -6.39 -0.77 -0.58
CA SER A 13 -5.54 -1.89 -0.94
C SER A 13 -4.11 -1.72 -0.43
N TRP A 14 -3.39 -2.83 -0.24
CA TRP A 14 -1.95 -2.89 0.06
C TRP A 14 -1.50 -1.92 1.17
N LEU A 15 -2.27 -1.87 2.25
CA LEU A 15 -2.08 -0.94 3.35
C LEU A 15 -0.78 -1.23 4.12
N TYR A 16 0.01 -0.18 4.40
CA TYR A 16 1.18 -0.22 5.25
C TYR A 16 1.20 0.98 6.22
N GLY A 17 1.86 0.81 7.35
CA GLY A 17 1.94 1.85 8.38
C GLY A 17 2.88 1.49 9.54
N PHE A 18 2.97 2.36 10.52
CA PHE A 18 3.91 2.23 11.65
C PHE A 18 3.53 1.12 12.63
N VAL A 19 2.27 0.81 12.78
CA VAL A 19 1.77 -0.19 13.73
C VAL A 19 1.49 -1.52 13.04
N GLY A 20 1.77 -2.62 13.73
CA GLY A 20 1.53 -3.98 13.25
C GLY A 20 2.48 -4.44 12.14
N ASN A 21 2.22 -5.64 11.63
CA ASN A 21 2.96 -6.23 10.53
C ASN A 21 2.39 -5.78 9.18
N ASN A 22 3.26 -5.48 8.23
CA ASN A 22 2.87 -5.15 6.86
C ASN A 22 3.97 -5.56 5.88
N PHE A 23 3.70 -5.41 4.59
CA PHE A 23 4.62 -5.81 3.54
C PHE A 23 5.95 -5.05 3.59
N VAL A 24 5.93 -3.72 3.82
CA VAL A 24 7.14 -2.88 3.85
C VAL A 24 8.09 -3.36 4.95
N LYS A 25 7.60 -3.48 6.18
CA LYS A 25 8.39 -3.99 7.32
C LYS A 25 8.89 -5.42 7.08
N THR A 26 8.07 -6.27 6.49
CA THR A 26 8.45 -7.64 6.15
C THR A 26 9.59 -7.67 5.14
N MET A 27 9.56 -6.83 4.09
CA MET A 27 10.64 -6.76 3.11
C MET A 27 11.94 -6.27 3.73
N LEU A 28 11.91 -5.22 4.56
CA LEU A 28 13.08 -4.71 5.28
C LEU A 28 13.70 -5.78 6.18
N ARG A 29 12.90 -6.46 6.99
CA ARG A 29 13.36 -7.53 7.87
C ARG A 29 13.98 -8.69 7.08
N LEU A 30 13.28 -9.22 6.09
CA LEU A 30 13.78 -10.35 5.29
C LEU A 30 15.02 -9.99 4.48
N ALA A 31 15.15 -8.75 4.02
CA ALA A 31 16.34 -8.28 3.31
C ALA A 31 17.58 -8.32 4.21
N ARG A 32 17.45 -7.89 5.46
CA ARG A 32 18.54 -7.93 6.43
C ARG A 32 18.91 -9.36 6.84
N GLU A 33 17.91 -10.25 6.94
CA GLU A 33 18.11 -11.65 7.36
C GLU A 33 18.68 -12.55 6.25
N LYS A 34 18.24 -12.39 5.00
CA LYS A 34 18.43 -13.39 3.95
C LYS A 34 19.39 -12.98 2.83
N GLY A 35 19.71 -11.69 2.67
CA GLY A 35 20.58 -11.19 1.61
C GLY A 35 20.01 -11.27 0.19
N ALA A 36 18.90 -11.96 -0.04
CA ALA A 36 18.18 -12.02 -1.31
C ALA A 36 16.68 -12.25 -1.05
N LEU A 37 15.82 -11.67 -1.90
CA LEU A 37 14.37 -11.81 -1.82
C LEU A 37 13.82 -12.35 -3.14
N THR A 38 12.72 -13.12 -3.05
CA THR A 38 11.94 -13.53 -4.22
C THR A 38 10.50 -13.06 -4.01
N VAL A 39 9.97 -12.26 -4.94
CA VAL A 39 8.68 -11.58 -4.79
C VAL A 39 7.88 -11.69 -6.08
N VAL A 40 6.57 -11.92 -5.95
CA VAL A 40 5.66 -12.07 -7.10
C VAL A 40 5.60 -10.80 -7.96
N GLU A 41 5.64 -10.96 -9.29
CA GLU A 41 5.64 -9.87 -10.26
C GLU A 41 4.33 -9.76 -11.04
N ASP A 42 3.56 -10.84 -11.11
CA ASP A 42 2.32 -10.97 -11.86
C ASP A 42 1.06 -10.55 -11.07
N GLN A 43 1.22 -9.88 -9.94
CA GLN A 43 0.14 -9.27 -9.17
C GLN A 43 0.40 -7.76 -9.04
N VAL A 44 -0.54 -6.95 -9.53
CA VAL A 44 -0.45 -5.49 -9.63
C VAL A 44 -1.55 -4.83 -8.81
N GLY A 45 -1.23 -3.74 -8.11
CA GLY A 45 -2.16 -2.98 -7.28
C GLY A 45 -1.59 -1.63 -6.83
N ASN A 46 -2.28 -0.98 -5.89
CA ASN A 46 -1.87 0.32 -5.34
C ASN A 46 -1.40 0.15 -3.89
N PRO A 47 -0.13 0.41 -3.58
CA PRO A 47 0.32 0.57 -2.20
C PRO A 47 -0.37 1.77 -1.55
N THR A 48 -0.76 1.65 -0.27
CA THR A 48 -1.46 2.73 0.43
C THR A 48 -0.86 2.97 1.80
N SER A 49 -0.48 4.21 2.06
CA SER A 49 -0.03 4.67 3.37
C SER A 49 -1.21 4.80 4.33
N ALA A 50 -1.10 4.21 5.51
CA ALA A 50 -2.13 4.33 6.55
C ALA A 50 -2.30 5.78 7.05
N VAL A 51 -1.26 6.60 6.99
CA VAL A 51 -1.32 8.02 7.37
C VAL A 51 -2.16 8.80 6.37
N ASP A 52 -1.92 8.60 5.08
CA ASP A 52 -2.69 9.26 4.02
C ASP A 52 -4.15 8.81 4.04
N LEU A 53 -4.38 7.51 4.20
CA LEU A 53 -5.72 6.96 4.32
C LEU A 53 -6.47 7.54 5.53
N ALA A 54 -5.82 7.63 6.69
CA ALA A 54 -6.44 8.21 7.89
C ALA A 54 -6.87 9.66 7.67
N TYR A 55 -6.02 10.47 7.03
CA TYR A 55 -6.36 11.84 6.68
C TYR A 55 -7.56 11.92 5.73
N GLN A 56 -7.57 11.12 4.67
CA GLN A 56 -8.68 11.05 3.72
C GLN A 56 -9.99 10.57 4.37
N LEU A 57 -9.92 9.61 5.30
CA LEU A 57 -11.09 9.15 6.06
C LEU A 57 -11.71 10.25 6.93
N VAL A 58 -10.89 11.12 7.53
CA VAL A 58 -11.38 12.28 8.29
C VAL A 58 -12.13 13.25 7.37
N LEU A 59 -11.59 13.54 6.19
CA LEU A 59 -12.25 14.40 5.20
C LEU A 59 -13.58 13.78 4.72
N LEU A 60 -13.57 12.48 4.44
CA LEU A 60 -14.75 11.76 4.01
C LEU A 60 -15.83 11.73 5.08
N ALA A 61 -15.47 11.49 6.34
CA ALA A 61 -16.41 11.55 7.45
C ALA A 61 -17.00 12.95 7.68
N ALA A 62 -16.21 14.00 7.47
CA ALA A 62 -16.65 15.39 7.60
C ALA A 62 -17.58 15.82 6.44
N SER A 63 -17.48 15.23 5.27
CA SER A 63 -18.29 15.56 4.09
C SER A 63 -19.73 15.11 4.20
N LYS A 64 -20.02 14.12 5.04
CA LYS A 64 -21.33 13.44 5.18
C LYS A 64 -21.80 12.72 3.90
N GLU A 65 -20.91 12.53 2.95
CA GLU A 65 -21.20 11.74 1.74
C GLU A 65 -21.39 10.27 2.08
N THR A 66 -22.27 9.62 1.33
CA THR A 66 -22.62 8.20 1.53
C THR A 66 -22.26 7.37 0.32
N GLY A 67 -22.18 6.05 0.48
CA GLY A 67 -21.89 5.14 -0.61
C GLY A 67 -20.51 4.48 -0.52
N ILE A 68 -19.95 4.09 -1.67
CA ILE A 68 -18.68 3.36 -1.74
C ILE A 68 -17.61 4.24 -2.37
N PHE A 69 -16.52 4.46 -1.65
CA PHE A 69 -15.36 5.20 -2.10
C PHE A 69 -14.13 4.30 -2.15
N HIS A 70 -13.32 4.44 -3.20
CA HIS A 70 -11.97 3.90 -3.22
C HIS A 70 -11.00 4.97 -2.70
N CYS A 71 -10.11 4.56 -1.80
CA CYS A 71 -9.11 5.43 -1.19
C CYS A 71 -7.78 4.68 -1.15
N THR A 72 -7.00 4.83 -2.20
CA THR A 72 -5.62 4.31 -2.30
C THR A 72 -4.67 5.46 -2.59
N CYS A 73 -3.39 5.32 -2.32
CA CYS A 73 -2.43 6.30 -2.82
C CYS A 73 -2.51 6.38 -4.36
N ASN A 74 -2.24 7.57 -4.88
CA ASN A 74 -2.20 7.87 -6.31
C ASN A 74 -0.92 7.33 -6.95
N GLY A 75 -0.75 7.55 -8.25
CA GLY A 75 0.35 7.04 -9.06
C GLY A 75 -0.02 5.78 -9.84
N GLU A 76 0.92 5.30 -10.64
CA GLU A 76 0.71 4.09 -11.44
C GLU A 76 0.64 2.85 -10.55
N ALA A 77 -0.22 1.91 -10.94
CA ALA A 77 -0.30 0.62 -10.28
C ALA A 77 1.02 -0.15 -10.43
N VAL A 78 1.46 -0.81 -9.38
CA VAL A 78 2.78 -1.42 -9.27
C VAL A 78 2.69 -2.90 -8.91
N SER A 79 3.63 -3.74 -9.37
CA SER A 79 3.72 -5.12 -8.91
C SER A 79 4.33 -5.22 -7.51
N TRP A 80 4.05 -6.31 -6.78
CA TRP A 80 4.69 -6.56 -5.49
C TRP A 80 6.22 -6.58 -5.61
N ASN A 81 6.76 -7.12 -6.71
CA ASN A 81 8.20 -7.14 -6.97
C ASN A 81 8.77 -5.73 -7.15
N ALA A 82 8.15 -4.89 -7.97
CA ALA A 82 8.57 -3.51 -8.18
C ALA A 82 8.44 -2.68 -6.89
N PHE A 83 7.37 -2.89 -6.11
CA PHE A 83 7.20 -2.26 -4.81
C PHE A 83 8.31 -2.68 -3.82
N ALA A 84 8.65 -3.97 -3.74
CA ALA A 84 9.77 -4.46 -2.92
C ALA A 84 11.10 -3.87 -3.36
N LYS A 85 11.39 -3.80 -4.66
CA LYS A 85 12.61 -3.16 -5.20
C LYS A 85 12.71 -1.69 -4.76
N ARG A 86 11.59 -0.96 -4.81
CA ARG A 86 11.56 0.45 -4.35
C ARG A 86 11.87 0.56 -2.86
N ILE A 87 11.26 -0.29 -2.02
CA ILE A 87 11.52 -0.33 -0.57
C ILE A 87 13.01 -0.56 -0.29
N ILE A 88 13.60 -1.61 -0.88
CA ILE A 88 14.98 -2.01 -0.64
C ILE A 88 15.96 -0.92 -1.11
N ARG A 89 15.75 -0.38 -2.30
CA ARG A 89 16.56 0.72 -2.84
C ARG A 89 16.52 1.95 -1.93
N LYS A 90 15.33 2.34 -1.48
CA LYS A 90 15.15 3.54 -0.65
C LYS A 90 15.71 3.36 0.76
N ALA A 91 15.71 2.16 1.29
CA ALA A 91 16.35 1.82 2.56
C ALA A 91 17.89 1.69 2.46
N GLY A 92 18.47 1.88 1.29
CA GLY A 92 19.94 1.78 1.09
C GLY A 92 20.50 0.35 1.24
N LEU A 93 19.64 -0.67 1.10
CA LEU A 93 20.05 -2.07 1.26
C LEU A 93 20.54 -2.66 -0.07
N ALA A 94 21.73 -3.27 -0.06
CA ALA A 94 22.31 -3.94 -1.23
C ALA A 94 21.83 -5.40 -1.32
N VAL A 95 20.52 -5.57 -1.58
CA VAL A 95 19.84 -6.88 -1.62
C VAL A 95 19.17 -7.07 -2.98
N GLU A 96 19.40 -8.23 -3.60
CA GLU A 96 18.75 -8.58 -4.85
C GLU A 96 17.27 -8.96 -4.61
N VAL A 97 16.35 -8.39 -5.40
CA VAL A 97 14.93 -8.74 -5.40
C VAL A 97 14.57 -9.42 -6.70
N LYS A 98 14.51 -10.74 -6.69
CA LYS A 98 14.18 -11.59 -7.85
C LYS A 98 12.66 -11.65 -8.07
N PRO A 99 12.19 -11.60 -9.32
CA PRO A 99 10.80 -11.85 -9.63
C PRO A 99 10.46 -13.34 -9.50
N CYS A 100 9.18 -13.64 -9.22
CA CYS A 100 8.58 -14.94 -9.40
C CYS A 100 7.11 -14.77 -9.81
N THR A 101 6.49 -15.82 -10.28
CA THR A 101 5.06 -15.85 -10.60
C THR A 101 4.22 -16.31 -9.41
N THR A 102 2.93 -16.03 -9.46
CA THR A 102 1.95 -16.56 -8.49
C THR A 102 1.96 -18.09 -8.44
N ALA A 103 2.19 -18.75 -9.58
CA ALA A 103 2.27 -20.21 -9.67
C ALA A 103 3.47 -20.78 -8.89
N GLU A 104 4.60 -20.08 -8.90
CA GLU A 104 5.81 -20.46 -8.15
C GLU A 104 5.70 -20.16 -6.64
N PHE A 105 4.73 -19.35 -6.25
CA PHE A 105 4.53 -18.98 -4.85
C PHE A 105 3.06 -19.19 -4.41
N PRO A 106 2.57 -20.43 -4.40
CA PRO A 106 1.16 -20.74 -4.15
C PRO A 106 0.71 -20.29 -2.76
N ARG A 107 -0.50 -19.74 -2.68
CA ARG A 107 -1.18 -19.33 -1.45
C ARG A 107 -2.56 -19.98 -1.39
N PRO A 108 -3.11 -20.25 -0.16
CA PRO A 108 -4.45 -20.82 -0.03
C PRO A 108 -5.55 -20.00 -0.70
N ALA A 109 -5.47 -18.68 -0.63
CA ALA A 109 -6.42 -17.79 -1.28
C ALA A 109 -5.89 -17.36 -2.66
N ARG A 110 -6.73 -17.52 -3.69
CA ARG A 110 -6.44 -17.00 -5.03
C ARG A 110 -6.46 -15.47 -5.00
N ARG A 111 -5.36 -14.86 -5.41
CA ARG A 111 -5.24 -13.41 -5.52
C ARG A 111 -5.43 -12.96 -6.97
N PRO A 112 -6.10 -11.83 -7.22
CA PRO A 112 -6.24 -11.31 -8.57
C PRO A 112 -4.88 -10.85 -9.11
N ALA A 113 -4.68 -11.01 -10.43
CA ALA A 113 -3.50 -10.48 -11.11
C ALA A 113 -3.50 -8.93 -11.12
N TYR A 114 -4.69 -8.32 -11.16
CA TYR A 114 -4.86 -6.87 -11.13
C TYR A 114 -5.89 -6.49 -10.06
N SER A 115 -5.47 -5.73 -9.07
CA SER A 115 -6.27 -5.28 -7.91
C SER A 115 -6.19 -3.78 -7.67
N ALA A 116 -5.72 -3.01 -8.67
CA ALA A 116 -5.68 -1.56 -8.56
C ALA A 116 -7.11 -0.98 -8.47
N LEU A 117 -7.26 0.01 -7.63
CA LEU A 117 -8.51 0.74 -7.41
C LEU A 117 -8.38 2.14 -8.01
N ASP A 118 -9.43 2.63 -8.63
CA ASP A 118 -9.53 4.01 -9.11
C ASP A 118 -10.30 4.87 -8.09
N ASN A 119 -9.67 5.93 -7.62
CA ASN A 119 -10.27 6.92 -6.72
C ASN A 119 -11.21 7.90 -7.43
N LYS A 120 -11.66 7.61 -8.66
CA LYS A 120 -12.44 8.55 -9.47
C LYS A 120 -13.64 9.13 -8.71
N HIS A 121 -14.41 8.29 -8.04
CA HIS A 121 -15.59 8.76 -7.28
C HIS A 121 -15.19 9.70 -6.14
N LEU A 122 -14.08 9.42 -5.45
CA LEU A 122 -13.53 10.29 -4.42
C LEU A 122 -13.15 11.66 -4.99
N ARG A 123 -12.41 11.69 -6.10
CA ARG A 123 -11.99 12.92 -6.80
C ARG A 123 -13.18 13.77 -7.22
N ASP A 124 -14.20 13.15 -7.78
CA ASP A 124 -15.37 13.85 -8.34
C ASP A 124 -16.32 14.38 -7.25
N THR A 125 -16.26 13.85 -6.02
CA THR A 125 -17.21 14.16 -4.95
C THR A 125 -16.63 15.16 -3.93
N ILE A 126 -15.55 14.79 -3.25
CA ILE A 126 -14.97 15.57 -2.15
C ILE A 126 -13.50 15.98 -2.39
N GLY A 127 -12.90 15.53 -3.48
CA GLY A 127 -11.48 15.68 -3.76
C GLY A 127 -10.64 14.53 -3.19
N ASP A 128 -9.51 14.28 -3.84
CA ASP A 128 -8.58 13.22 -3.51
C ASP A 128 -7.29 13.84 -2.93
N SER A 129 -7.10 13.68 -1.63
CA SER A 129 -5.91 14.15 -0.90
C SER A 129 -4.87 13.05 -0.70
N MET A 130 -5.07 11.88 -1.31
CA MET A 130 -4.11 10.78 -1.26
C MET A 130 -2.87 11.14 -2.08
N ARG A 131 -1.68 11.10 -1.45
CA ARG A 131 -0.41 11.36 -2.15
C ARG A 131 -0.10 10.26 -3.16
N ASP A 132 0.88 10.54 -4.03
CA ASP A 132 1.53 9.49 -4.83
C ASP A 132 2.16 8.43 -3.91
N TRP A 133 2.04 7.15 -4.29
CA TRP A 133 2.51 6.05 -3.45
C TRP A 133 4.03 6.04 -3.24
N GLU A 134 4.81 6.54 -4.22
CA GLU A 134 6.26 6.65 -4.06
C GLU A 134 6.63 7.71 -3.02
N GLU A 135 5.96 8.87 -3.07
CA GLU A 135 6.16 9.95 -2.11
C GLU A 135 5.74 9.52 -0.70
N ALA A 136 4.59 8.88 -0.58
CA ALA A 136 4.08 8.37 0.69
C ALA A 136 5.01 7.30 1.29
N LEU A 137 5.54 6.39 0.47
CA LEU A 137 6.52 5.38 0.87
C LEU A 137 7.83 6.02 1.33
N ASP A 138 8.33 6.99 0.58
CA ASP A 138 9.59 7.67 0.90
C ASP A 138 9.49 8.38 2.26
N SER A 139 8.38 9.06 2.52
CA SER A 139 8.09 9.72 3.81
C SER A 139 8.02 8.70 4.95
N PHE A 140 7.34 7.58 4.74
CA PHE A 140 7.24 6.50 5.71
C PHE A 140 8.62 5.92 6.05
N LEU A 141 9.42 5.59 5.05
CA LEU A 141 10.74 4.97 5.24
C LEU A 141 11.71 5.90 5.98
N VAL A 142 11.71 7.19 5.67
CA VAL A 142 12.56 8.18 6.37
C VAL A 142 12.25 8.21 7.87
N GLN A 143 10.98 8.18 8.24
CA GLN A 143 10.59 8.18 9.65
C GLN A 143 10.84 6.81 10.30
N TYR A 144 10.42 5.73 9.66
CA TYR A 144 10.52 4.38 10.20
C TYR A 144 11.96 3.95 10.47
N LEU A 145 12.88 4.22 9.54
CA LEU A 145 14.30 3.86 9.71
C LEU A 145 14.97 4.69 10.81
N LYS A 146 14.61 5.97 10.97
CA LYS A 146 15.09 6.78 12.10
C LYS A 146 14.65 6.24 13.46
N GLU A 147 13.41 5.75 13.55
CA GLU A 147 12.88 5.17 14.78
C GLU A 147 13.56 3.82 15.12
N GLU A 148 13.91 3.01 14.09
CA GLU A 148 14.68 1.78 14.28
C GLU A 148 16.11 2.05 14.78
N ASP A 149 16.78 3.08 14.24
CA ASP A 149 18.16 3.44 14.63
C ASP A 149 18.27 3.99 16.07
N MET A 150 17.16 4.40 16.67
CA MET A 150 17.09 4.92 18.04
C MET A 150 16.76 3.86 19.09
N GLN A 151 16.44 2.63 18.69
CA GLN A 151 16.12 1.49 19.59
C GLN A 151 17.30 0.55 19.76
#